data_8a6e959cb98c19a3173e1cfc2696a114
#
_entry.id   8a6e959cb98c19a3173e1cfc2696a114
#
_cell.length_a   1.000
_cell.length_b   1.000
_cell.length_c   1.000
_cell.angle_alpha   90.00
_cell.angle_beta   90.00
_cell.angle_gamma   90.00
#
_symmetry.space_group_name_H-M   'P 1'
#
loop_
_entity.id
_entity.type
_entity.pdbx_description
1 polymer ?
#
loop_
_entity_poly.entity_id
_entity_poly.type
_entity_poly.pdbx_seq_one_letter_code
_entity_poly.pdbx_strand_id
1 'polypeptide(L)'
;MRPATILQNALLGASALLIAGAHFAPERNHNGPVLDAAVKFVGGPRDSSNLAAADSNEGSGALLGLTRTALAAFTGSVRPLSRPEALESAFRSYFAYKAAHPDEVRKPLLYFVDYGLPNTAKRGYVFDMENMRVVDGPFTVAAGRGSAPKDGVPTRFSNASGSNATSLGLYVAKSIYDFRGKSAGKPYRSLGLRLMGVSRGFNDRALARGVVAHGAPYVTSTKAGRSEGCPAMEPERAERLLPKLADGGLVFLFAPDQGWLSRDPWITGAAS
;
A
#
# COMPACT_ATOMS: atom_id res chain seq x y z
N MET A 1 1.28 63.97 7.83
CA MET A 1 0.53 64.41 6.62
C MET A 1 -0.07 63.19 5.95
N ARG A 2 -1.37 62.98 6.05
CA ARG A 2 -2.22 62.26 5.10
C ARG A 2 -2.63 63.26 4.03
N PRO A 3 -3.16 62.95 2.83
CA PRO A 3 -4.10 61.92 2.42
C PRO A 3 -3.72 61.29 1.07
N ALA A 4 -4.45 60.49 0.29
CA ALA A 4 -5.88 60.28 0.15
C ALA A 4 -6.14 58.95 -0.65
N THR A 5 -7.28 58.43 -0.38
CA THR A 5 -8.10 57.39 -1.01
C THR A 5 -8.48 57.73 -2.46
N ILE A 6 -8.59 56.70 -3.35
CA ILE A 6 -9.58 56.70 -4.43
C ILE A 6 -10.09 55.24 -4.63
N LEU A 7 -11.39 55.10 -4.41
CA LEU A 7 -12.30 54.02 -4.86
C LEU A 7 -12.72 54.28 -6.32
N GLN A 8 -13.03 53.21 -7.06
CA GLN A 8 -14.16 53.09 -8.02
C GLN A 8 -14.12 51.72 -8.64
N ASN A 9 -15.05 50.79 -8.28
CA ASN A 9 -16.39 50.58 -8.87
C ASN A 9 -16.37 50.01 -10.31
N ALA A 10 -16.74 48.73 -10.38
CA ALA A 10 -18.00 48.16 -10.93
C ALA A 10 -18.01 47.88 -12.43
N LEU A 11 -18.36 46.70 -12.89
CA LEU A 11 -19.70 46.40 -13.39
C LEU A 11 -19.78 44.95 -13.93
N LEU A 12 -20.85 44.33 -13.59
CA LEU A 12 -21.55 43.14 -14.07
C LEU A 12 -21.49 42.89 -15.59
N GLY A 13 -21.45 41.61 -15.97
CA GLY A 13 -21.75 41.14 -17.31
C GLY A 13 -22.12 39.65 -17.27
N ALA A 14 -23.37 39.35 -16.95
CA ALA A 14 -23.99 38.06 -17.16
C ALA A 14 -24.35 37.91 -18.66
N SER A 15 -23.92 36.84 -19.28
CA SER A 15 -24.43 36.38 -20.58
C SER A 15 -24.78 34.93 -20.51
N ALA A 16 -26.07 34.65 -20.40
CA ALA A 16 -26.67 33.35 -20.61
C ALA A 16 -26.70 33.05 -22.12
N LEU A 17 -26.17 31.92 -22.54
CA LEU A 17 -26.36 31.40 -23.88
C LEU A 17 -27.17 30.11 -23.81
N LEU A 18 -28.45 30.22 -24.18
CA LEU A 18 -29.37 29.12 -24.48
C LEU A 18 -28.94 28.51 -25.82
N ILE A 19 -28.64 27.22 -25.86
CA ILE A 19 -28.59 26.47 -27.12
C ILE A 19 -29.62 25.34 -27.04
N ALA A 20 -30.53 25.43 -28.01
CA ALA A 20 -31.68 24.59 -28.22
C ALA A 20 -31.33 23.14 -28.53
N GLY A 21 -32.16 22.24 -28.05
CA GLY A 21 -32.10 20.82 -28.35
C GLY A 21 -32.45 20.50 -29.82
N ALA A 22 -31.73 19.53 -30.35
CA ALA A 22 -32.16 18.81 -31.54
C ALA A 22 -32.46 17.37 -31.17
N HIS A 23 -33.74 17.00 -31.19
CA HIS A 23 -34.20 15.63 -31.12
C HIS A 23 -33.91 14.94 -32.45
N PHE A 24 -33.07 13.91 -32.44
CA PHE A 24 -33.04 12.92 -33.52
C PHE A 24 -33.75 11.66 -33.03
N ALA A 25 -34.88 11.34 -33.66
CA ALA A 25 -35.54 10.05 -33.59
C ALA A 25 -34.96 9.12 -34.65
N PRO A 26 -34.63 7.86 -34.34
CA PRO A 26 -34.31 6.89 -35.40
C PRO A 26 -35.58 6.30 -36.00
N GLU A 27 -35.62 6.31 -37.32
CA GLU A 27 -36.66 5.68 -38.15
C GLU A 27 -36.71 4.16 -37.97
N ARG A 28 -37.93 3.64 -37.88
CA ARG A 28 -38.21 2.20 -37.94
C ARG A 28 -38.18 1.74 -39.39
N ASN A 29 -37.30 0.77 -39.65
CA ASN A 29 -37.39 0.01 -40.89
C ASN A 29 -37.97 -1.38 -40.57
N HIS A 30 -39.20 -1.62 -41.08
CA HIS A 30 -39.85 -2.92 -41.10
C HIS A 30 -39.39 -3.66 -42.36
N ASN A 31 -38.89 -4.91 -42.20
CA ASN A 31 -39.22 -6.08 -43.01
C ASN A 31 -38.18 -7.19 -42.83
N GLY A 32 -38.57 -8.28 -42.22
CA GLY A 32 -37.89 -9.57 -42.20
C GLY A 32 -38.74 -10.61 -41.45
N PRO A 33 -38.83 -11.85 -41.93
CA PRO A 33 -39.87 -12.79 -41.52
C PRO A 33 -39.67 -13.34 -40.11
N VAL A 34 -40.81 -13.45 -39.44
CA VAL A 34 -40.99 -14.06 -38.12
C VAL A 34 -40.71 -15.56 -38.22
N LEU A 35 -39.71 -16.05 -37.52
CA LEU A 35 -39.60 -17.47 -37.17
C LEU A 35 -39.91 -17.60 -35.69
N ASP A 36 -41.10 -18.10 -35.43
CA ASP A 36 -41.62 -18.44 -34.12
C ASP A 36 -40.92 -19.73 -33.63
N ALA A 37 -40.00 -19.59 -32.71
CA ALA A 37 -39.44 -20.69 -31.93
C ALA A 37 -39.67 -20.41 -30.46
N ALA A 38 -40.84 -20.83 -29.96
CA ALA A 38 -41.13 -20.83 -28.53
C ALA A 38 -40.22 -21.83 -27.79
N VAL A 39 -39.07 -21.35 -27.34
CA VAL A 39 -38.30 -22.08 -26.34
C VAL A 39 -38.96 -21.83 -24.99
N LYS A 40 -39.66 -22.81 -24.46
CA LYS A 40 -40.11 -22.85 -23.08
C LYS A 40 -38.86 -22.88 -22.16
N PHE A 41 -38.49 -21.73 -21.63
CA PHE A 41 -37.52 -21.65 -20.53
C PHE A 41 -38.25 -22.09 -19.26
N VAL A 42 -38.01 -23.33 -18.83
CA VAL A 42 -38.36 -23.79 -17.49
C VAL A 42 -37.37 -23.11 -16.55
N GLY A 43 -37.80 -22.00 -15.97
CA GLY A 43 -37.04 -21.28 -14.92
C GLY A 43 -37.09 -22.07 -13.61
N GLY A 44 -36.15 -22.96 -13.38
CA GLY A 44 -35.81 -23.37 -12.02
C GLY A 44 -35.13 -22.21 -11.28
N PRO A 45 -35.23 -22.15 -9.94
CA PRO A 45 -34.51 -21.14 -9.15
C PRO A 45 -33.01 -21.26 -9.44
N ARG A 46 -32.45 -20.22 -10.05
CA ARG A 46 -30.97 -20.10 -10.21
C ARG A 46 -30.39 -19.91 -8.81
N ASP A 47 -29.64 -20.91 -8.40
CA ASP A 47 -28.94 -20.93 -7.13
C ASP A 47 -27.89 -19.80 -7.15
N SER A 48 -28.18 -18.70 -6.47
CA SER A 48 -27.28 -17.54 -6.37
C SER A 48 -25.93 -17.87 -5.71
N SER A 49 -25.85 -19.02 -5.03
CA SER A 49 -24.63 -19.56 -4.44
C SER A 49 -23.58 -19.97 -5.49
N ASN A 50 -24.01 -20.48 -6.65
CA ASN A 50 -23.12 -20.91 -7.71
C ASN A 50 -22.47 -19.76 -8.50
N LEU A 51 -23.16 -18.61 -8.61
CA LEU A 51 -22.60 -17.41 -9.25
C LEU A 51 -21.54 -16.75 -8.35
N ALA A 52 -21.80 -16.63 -7.05
CA ALA A 52 -20.83 -16.09 -6.10
C ALA A 52 -19.58 -16.96 -5.96
N ALA A 53 -19.71 -18.28 -6.05
CA ALA A 53 -18.58 -19.21 -6.04
C ALA A 53 -17.75 -19.16 -7.33
N ALA A 54 -18.35 -18.93 -8.49
CA ALA A 54 -17.65 -18.77 -9.77
C ALA A 54 -16.85 -17.46 -9.78
N ASP A 55 -17.44 -16.33 -9.37
CA ASP A 55 -16.78 -15.03 -9.29
C ASP A 55 -15.60 -15.03 -8.30
N SER A 56 -15.76 -15.71 -7.16
CA SER A 56 -14.67 -15.82 -6.17
C SER A 56 -13.50 -16.68 -6.67
N ASN A 57 -13.77 -17.69 -7.47
CA ASN A 57 -12.73 -18.55 -8.05
C ASN A 57 -11.95 -17.85 -9.16
N GLU A 58 -12.62 -17.09 -10.02
CA GLU A 58 -11.98 -16.27 -11.06
C GLU A 58 -11.12 -15.16 -10.44
N GLY A 59 -11.61 -14.46 -9.43
CA GLY A 59 -10.85 -13.45 -8.69
C GLY A 59 -9.59 -14.02 -8.02
N SER A 60 -9.68 -15.20 -7.41
CA SER A 60 -8.55 -15.91 -6.82
C SER A 60 -7.52 -16.34 -7.87
N GLY A 61 -7.97 -16.80 -9.04
CA GLY A 61 -7.11 -17.18 -10.15
C GLY A 61 -6.33 -15.99 -10.73
N ALA A 62 -7.01 -14.87 -10.92
CA ALA A 62 -6.40 -13.62 -11.39
C ALA A 62 -5.35 -13.07 -10.40
N LEU A 63 -5.66 -13.07 -9.11
CA LEU A 63 -4.73 -12.66 -8.05
C LEU A 63 -3.46 -13.52 -8.02
N LEU A 64 -3.62 -14.85 -8.14
CA LEU A 64 -2.50 -15.77 -8.20
C LEU A 64 -1.64 -15.53 -9.46
N GLY A 65 -2.27 -15.26 -10.61
CA GLY A 65 -1.59 -14.93 -11.87
C GLY A 65 -0.73 -13.68 -11.74
N LEU A 66 -1.28 -12.58 -11.21
CA LEU A 66 -0.57 -11.34 -10.97
C LEU A 66 0.61 -11.52 -10.00
N THR A 67 0.39 -12.27 -8.92
CA THR A 67 1.43 -12.58 -7.93
C THR A 67 2.59 -13.34 -8.56
N ARG A 68 2.33 -14.37 -9.35
CA ARG A 68 3.36 -15.14 -10.06
C ARG A 68 4.13 -14.32 -11.08
N THR A 69 3.43 -13.46 -11.84
CA THR A 69 4.06 -12.53 -12.79
C THR A 69 5.03 -11.59 -12.08
N ALA A 70 4.62 -11.00 -10.98
CA ALA A 70 5.49 -10.14 -10.19
C ALA A 70 6.69 -10.91 -9.62
N LEU A 71 6.49 -12.10 -9.05
CA LEU A 71 7.58 -12.93 -8.55
C LEU A 71 8.61 -13.22 -9.65
N ALA A 72 8.17 -13.64 -10.82
CA ALA A 72 9.05 -13.92 -11.96
C ALA A 72 9.86 -12.67 -12.38
N ALA A 73 9.24 -11.51 -12.42
CA ALA A 73 9.89 -10.26 -12.79
C ALA A 73 10.97 -9.81 -11.80
N PHE A 74 10.79 -10.07 -10.50
CA PHE A 74 11.69 -9.56 -9.45
C PHE A 74 12.72 -10.57 -8.93
N THR A 75 12.58 -11.86 -9.20
CA THR A 75 13.45 -12.91 -8.64
C THR A 75 14.94 -12.67 -8.90
N GLY A 76 15.32 -12.19 -10.10
CA GLY A 76 16.71 -11.89 -10.44
C GLY A 76 17.25 -10.57 -9.86
N SER A 77 16.37 -9.72 -9.33
CA SER A 77 16.71 -8.35 -8.84
C SER A 77 16.76 -8.27 -7.32
N VAL A 78 16.33 -9.30 -6.60
CA VAL A 78 16.26 -9.34 -5.15
C VAL A 78 17.29 -10.31 -4.58
N ARG A 79 18.02 -9.89 -3.55
CA ARG A 79 18.95 -10.75 -2.80
C ARG A 79 18.18 -11.84 -2.05
N PRO A 80 18.84 -12.94 -1.64
CA PRO A 80 18.22 -13.95 -0.81
C PRO A 80 17.52 -13.34 0.41
N LEU A 81 16.27 -13.71 0.60
CA LEU A 81 15.41 -13.29 1.71
C LEU A 81 15.45 -14.32 2.84
N SER A 82 14.88 -13.95 3.99
CA SER A 82 14.80 -14.85 5.15
C SER A 82 13.94 -16.10 4.87
N ARG A 83 12.95 -15.97 3.97
CA ARG A 83 12.06 -17.05 3.52
C ARG A 83 11.69 -16.85 2.06
N PRO A 84 11.50 -17.94 1.30
CA PRO A 84 11.06 -17.88 -0.10
C PRO A 84 9.69 -17.19 -0.27
N GLU A 85 8.77 -17.43 0.67
CA GLU A 85 7.40 -16.89 0.66
C GLU A 85 7.29 -15.40 1.01
N ALA A 86 8.39 -14.73 1.36
CA ALA A 86 8.36 -13.33 1.80
C ALA A 86 7.84 -12.37 0.72
N LEU A 87 8.33 -12.50 -0.51
CA LEU A 87 7.83 -11.68 -1.64
C LEU A 87 6.46 -12.12 -2.10
N GLU A 88 6.16 -13.41 -2.09
CA GLU A 88 4.84 -13.91 -2.43
C GLU A 88 3.76 -13.31 -1.53
N SER A 89 4.00 -13.33 -0.21
CA SER A 89 3.11 -12.71 0.78
C SER A 89 2.92 -11.22 0.52
N ALA A 90 4.00 -10.49 0.19
CA ALA A 90 3.97 -9.06 -0.06
C ALA A 90 3.18 -8.73 -1.34
N PHE A 91 3.45 -9.43 -2.44
CA PHE A 91 2.83 -9.16 -3.74
C PHE A 91 1.35 -9.58 -3.74
N ARG A 92 1.03 -10.73 -3.14
CA ARG A 92 -0.35 -11.17 -2.94
C ARG A 92 -1.14 -10.13 -2.14
N SER A 93 -0.59 -9.68 -1.01
CA SER A 93 -1.24 -8.65 -0.18
C SER A 93 -1.41 -7.33 -0.93
N TYR A 94 -0.42 -6.92 -1.73
CA TYR A 94 -0.51 -5.72 -2.57
C TYR A 94 -1.66 -5.82 -3.58
N PHE A 95 -1.72 -6.89 -4.37
CA PHE A 95 -2.75 -7.04 -5.40
C PHE A 95 -4.14 -7.25 -4.81
N ALA A 96 -4.26 -8.02 -3.73
CA ALA A 96 -5.52 -8.22 -3.02
C ALA A 96 -6.07 -6.90 -2.48
N TYR A 97 -5.22 -6.11 -1.80
CA TYR A 97 -5.63 -4.81 -1.27
C TYR A 97 -5.99 -3.82 -2.38
N LYS A 98 -5.17 -3.75 -3.45
CA LYS A 98 -5.45 -2.88 -4.60
C LYS A 98 -6.77 -3.23 -5.30
N ALA A 99 -7.11 -4.51 -5.41
CA ALA A 99 -8.38 -4.94 -5.98
C ALA A 99 -9.59 -4.56 -5.10
N ALA A 100 -9.46 -4.70 -3.77
CA ALA A 100 -10.52 -4.37 -2.82
C ALA A 100 -10.65 -2.85 -2.56
N HIS A 101 -9.56 -2.09 -2.66
CA HIS A 101 -9.48 -0.66 -2.33
C HIS A 101 -8.75 0.16 -3.41
N PRO A 102 -9.23 0.18 -4.66
CA PRO A 102 -8.52 0.83 -5.77
C PRO A 102 -8.30 2.33 -5.54
N ASP A 103 -9.22 3.02 -4.89
CA ASP A 103 -9.14 4.46 -4.59
C ASP A 103 -8.11 4.81 -3.52
N GLU A 104 -7.70 3.84 -2.70
CA GLU A 104 -6.66 4.02 -1.69
C GLU A 104 -5.24 3.75 -2.24
N VAL A 105 -5.11 2.92 -3.29
CA VAL A 105 -3.81 2.54 -3.90
C VAL A 105 -3.55 3.39 -5.15
N ARG A 106 -3.26 4.67 -4.92
CA ARG A 106 -3.06 5.68 -5.97
C ARG A 106 -1.63 5.72 -6.54
N LYS A 107 -0.69 5.06 -5.89
CA LYS A 107 0.71 4.95 -6.33
C LYS A 107 1.04 3.47 -6.55
N PRO A 108 1.62 3.09 -7.69
CA PRO A 108 1.96 1.70 -7.96
C PRO A 108 3.24 1.26 -7.24
N LEU A 109 3.49 1.78 -6.06
CA LEU A 109 4.72 1.55 -5.30
C LEU A 109 4.46 0.69 -4.08
N LEU A 110 5.33 -0.30 -3.87
CA LEU A 110 5.37 -1.15 -2.69
C LEU A 110 6.74 -1.03 -2.01
N TYR A 111 6.76 -0.49 -0.78
CA TYR A 111 7.93 -0.53 0.09
C TYR A 111 7.89 -1.82 0.90
N PHE A 112 8.84 -2.71 0.67
CA PHE A 112 8.97 -4.02 1.32
C PHE A 112 10.16 -4.04 2.28
N VAL A 113 9.99 -4.67 3.45
CA VAL A 113 11.07 -4.91 4.42
C VAL A 113 11.00 -6.34 4.94
N ASP A 114 12.11 -7.09 4.84
CA ASP A 114 12.25 -8.42 5.42
C ASP A 114 12.95 -8.39 6.80
N TYR A 115 12.15 -8.33 7.85
CA TYR A 115 12.65 -8.35 9.24
C TYR A 115 13.07 -9.75 9.73
N GLY A 116 12.94 -10.79 8.93
CA GLY A 116 13.59 -12.08 9.19
C GLY A 116 15.11 -12.04 9.01
N LEU A 117 15.64 -10.96 8.42
CA LEU A 117 17.08 -10.72 8.28
C LEU A 117 17.61 -9.82 9.41
N PRO A 118 18.91 -9.91 9.76
CA PRO A 118 19.51 -9.07 10.81
C PRO A 118 19.58 -7.59 10.39
N ASN A 119 19.83 -6.71 11.37
CA ASN A 119 19.91 -5.27 11.14
C ASN A 119 21.15 -4.80 10.36
N THR A 120 22.12 -5.68 10.14
CA THR A 120 23.28 -5.47 9.26
C THR A 120 22.99 -5.88 7.80
N ALA A 121 21.89 -6.61 7.56
CA ALA A 121 21.49 -6.99 6.22
C ALA A 121 20.77 -5.84 5.51
N LYS A 122 20.97 -5.77 4.20
CA LYS A 122 20.17 -4.93 3.31
C LYS A 122 18.86 -5.64 3.01
N ARG A 123 17.79 -5.24 3.70
CA ARG A 123 16.50 -5.92 3.79
C ARG A 123 15.30 -5.10 3.33
N GLY A 124 15.54 -3.88 2.86
CA GLY A 124 14.50 -2.98 2.33
C GLY A 124 14.57 -2.83 0.82
N TYR A 125 13.42 -2.79 0.17
CA TYR A 125 13.24 -2.56 -1.27
C TYR A 125 12.04 -1.66 -1.51
N VAL A 126 12.05 -0.90 -2.60
CA VAL A 126 10.87 -0.25 -3.16
C VAL A 126 10.67 -0.76 -4.57
N PHE A 127 9.50 -1.34 -4.82
CA PHE A 127 9.08 -1.89 -6.10
C PHE A 127 8.07 -0.97 -6.78
N ASP A 128 8.19 -0.82 -8.10
CA ASP A 128 7.17 -0.30 -8.99
C ASP A 128 6.37 -1.51 -9.52
N MET A 129 5.18 -1.69 -8.99
CA MET A 129 4.33 -2.87 -9.24
C MET A 129 3.56 -2.78 -10.57
N GLU A 130 3.57 -1.62 -11.22
CA GLU A 130 3.00 -1.44 -12.55
C GLU A 130 4.04 -1.76 -13.64
N ASN A 131 5.24 -1.20 -13.50
CA ASN A 131 6.33 -1.39 -14.46
C ASN A 131 7.24 -2.58 -14.12
N MET A 132 6.93 -3.35 -13.08
CA MET A 132 7.66 -4.55 -12.61
C MET A 132 9.17 -4.32 -12.49
N ARG A 133 9.58 -3.24 -11.84
CA ARG A 133 10.99 -2.88 -11.66
C ARG A 133 11.30 -2.47 -10.22
N VAL A 134 12.54 -2.70 -9.79
CA VAL A 134 13.05 -2.19 -8.52
C VAL A 134 13.32 -0.68 -8.66
N VAL A 135 12.68 0.13 -7.83
CA VAL A 135 12.89 1.59 -7.77
C VAL A 135 14.11 1.92 -6.94
N ASP A 136 14.27 1.23 -5.78
CA ASP A 136 15.43 1.36 -4.89
C ASP A 136 15.58 0.08 -4.05
N GLY A 137 16.80 -0.28 -3.72
CA GLY A 137 17.14 -1.45 -2.91
C GLY A 137 18.28 -2.26 -3.51
N PRO A 138 18.84 -3.19 -2.70
CA PRO A 138 18.55 -3.39 -1.28
C PRO A 138 19.20 -2.36 -0.36
N PHE A 139 18.55 -2.01 0.75
CA PHE A 139 19.07 -1.09 1.76
C PHE A 139 18.77 -1.55 3.19
N THR A 140 19.48 -0.98 4.18
CA THR A 140 19.27 -1.27 5.59
C THR A 140 18.03 -0.56 6.11
N VAL A 141 17.29 -1.22 7.01
CA VAL A 141 16.07 -0.67 7.65
C VAL A 141 16.10 -1.01 9.14
N ALA A 142 15.84 -0.05 10.01
CA ALA A 142 15.71 -0.28 11.44
C ALA A 142 14.38 -0.93 11.80
N ALA A 143 14.41 -1.82 12.79
CA ALA A 143 13.24 -2.31 13.49
C ALA A 143 13.07 -1.61 14.85
N GLY A 144 11.91 -1.78 15.48
CA GLY A 144 11.66 -1.33 16.84
C GLY A 144 12.58 -1.97 17.87
N ARG A 145 13.03 -1.21 18.87
CA ARG A 145 13.86 -1.74 19.98
C ARG A 145 13.15 -2.83 20.80
N GLY A 146 11.81 -2.85 20.77
CA GLY A 146 11.00 -3.90 21.35
C GLY A 146 10.96 -5.19 20.51
N SER A 147 11.43 -5.16 19.27
CA SER A 147 11.40 -6.33 18.36
C SER A 147 12.67 -7.16 18.42
N ALA A 148 13.83 -6.54 18.65
CA ALA A 148 15.11 -7.25 18.57
C ALA A 148 16.14 -6.73 19.57
N PRO A 149 17.10 -7.57 20.01
CA PRO A 149 18.33 -7.12 20.63
C PRO A 149 19.12 -6.23 19.65
N LYS A 150 20.18 -5.57 20.16
CA LYS A 150 20.91 -4.52 19.44
C LYS A 150 21.42 -4.94 18.05
N ASP A 151 21.90 -6.16 17.92
CA ASP A 151 22.53 -6.69 16.70
C ASP A 151 21.85 -7.98 16.19
N GLY A 152 20.66 -8.30 16.72
CA GLY A 152 19.93 -9.51 16.40
C GLY A 152 18.90 -9.36 15.28
N VAL A 153 18.37 -10.51 14.87
CA VAL A 153 17.18 -10.61 14.05
C VAL A 153 15.97 -10.25 14.90
N PRO A 154 15.02 -9.42 14.41
CA PRO A 154 13.76 -9.18 15.09
C PRO A 154 12.97 -10.47 15.29
N THR A 155 12.53 -10.74 16.52
CA THR A 155 11.78 -11.96 16.89
C THR A 155 10.46 -11.68 17.59
N ARG A 156 10.20 -10.42 17.98
CA ARG A 156 8.96 -10.00 18.62
C ARG A 156 8.31 -8.88 17.82
N PHE A 157 7.03 -9.07 17.54
CA PHE A 157 6.23 -8.08 16.82
C PHE A 157 4.96 -7.77 17.61
N SER A 158 4.48 -6.53 17.58
CA SER A 158 3.36 -6.17 18.45
C SER A 158 2.60 -4.98 17.90
N ASN A 159 1.27 -5.07 18.00
CA ASN A 159 0.32 -4.01 17.73
C ASN A 159 -0.06 -3.20 18.99
N ALA A 160 0.50 -3.55 20.17
CA ALA A 160 0.20 -2.88 21.42
C ALA A 160 0.91 -1.53 21.54
N SER A 161 0.22 -0.52 22.10
CA SER A 161 0.81 0.76 22.47
C SER A 161 1.92 0.58 23.49
N GLY A 162 2.98 1.41 23.36
CA GLY A 162 4.12 1.37 24.29
C GLY A 162 5.04 0.15 24.14
N SER A 163 4.74 -0.81 23.27
CA SER A 163 5.57 -2.00 23.04
C SER A 163 6.96 -1.67 22.46
N ASN A 164 7.11 -0.53 21.82
CA ASN A 164 8.29 -0.14 21.02
C ASN A 164 8.68 -1.19 19.96
N ALA A 165 7.78 -2.11 19.67
CA ALA A 165 7.97 -3.16 18.69
C ALA A 165 7.39 -2.76 17.34
N THR A 166 8.03 -3.22 16.26
CA THR A 166 7.46 -3.18 14.92
C THR A 166 6.21 -4.05 14.88
N SER A 167 5.19 -3.64 14.15
CA SER A 167 4.04 -4.46 13.77
C SER A 167 4.20 -4.96 12.34
N LEU A 168 3.71 -6.17 12.07
CA LEU A 168 3.83 -6.81 10.74
C LEU A 168 2.60 -6.54 9.89
N GLY A 169 2.73 -6.75 8.58
CA GLY A 169 1.63 -6.75 7.64
C GLY A 169 1.65 -5.57 6.67
N LEU A 170 0.48 -5.34 6.07
CA LEU A 170 0.26 -4.35 5.03
C LEU A 170 -0.16 -3.00 5.60
N TYR A 171 0.35 -1.92 5.00
CA TYR A 171 0.01 -0.54 5.35
C TYR A 171 -0.26 0.29 4.11
N VAL A 172 -1.14 1.28 4.23
CA VAL A 172 -1.29 2.37 3.27
C VAL A 172 -0.44 3.56 3.72
N ALA A 173 0.40 4.04 2.84
CA ALA A 173 1.17 5.27 3.04
C ALA A 173 0.25 6.49 2.92
N LYS A 174 0.16 7.28 3.98
CA LYS A 174 -0.63 8.51 4.05
C LYS A 174 0.25 9.74 3.79
N SER A 175 0.01 10.84 4.45
CA SER A 175 0.73 12.09 4.27
C SER A 175 2.14 12.09 4.86
N ILE A 176 3.02 12.87 4.28
CA ILE A 176 4.32 13.22 4.86
C ILE A 176 4.19 14.38 5.85
N TYR A 177 5.16 14.51 6.76
CA TYR A 177 5.26 15.61 7.71
C TYR A 177 6.71 15.78 8.21
N ASP A 178 6.99 16.92 8.88
CA ASP A 178 8.28 17.18 9.51
C ASP A 178 8.43 16.33 10.78
N PHE A 179 9.14 15.21 10.67
CA PHE A 179 9.38 14.28 11.76
C PHE A 179 10.52 14.79 12.66
N ARG A 180 10.31 14.68 13.96
CA ARG A 180 11.33 14.99 14.98
C ARG A 180 11.60 13.76 15.84
N GLY A 181 12.85 13.32 15.87
CA GLY A 181 13.29 12.19 16.65
C GLY A 181 14.48 12.51 17.55
N LYS A 182 14.92 11.51 18.31
CA LYS A 182 16.16 11.58 19.11
C LYS A 182 17.06 10.40 18.76
N SER A 183 18.35 10.64 18.66
CA SER A 183 19.37 9.62 18.47
C SER A 183 20.52 9.88 19.45
N ALA A 184 20.82 8.90 20.32
CA ALA A 184 21.81 9.06 21.40
C ALA A 184 21.59 10.35 22.24
N GLY A 185 20.32 10.66 22.55
CA GLY A 185 19.94 11.84 23.32
C GLY A 185 19.88 13.15 22.50
N LYS A 186 20.44 13.20 21.29
CA LYS A 186 20.47 14.39 20.43
C LYS A 186 19.21 14.43 19.53
N PRO A 187 18.53 15.58 19.44
CA PRO A 187 17.39 15.73 18.52
C PRO A 187 17.86 15.70 17.06
N TYR A 188 17.01 15.17 16.17
CA TYR A 188 17.18 15.27 14.72
C TYR A 188 15.84 15.49 14.02
N ARG A 189 15.89 15.95 12.78
CA ARG A 189 14.72 16.14 11.90
C ARG A 189 14.85 15.27 10.66
N SER A 190 13.72 14.86 10.12
CA SER A 190 13.62 14.10 8.88
C SER A 190 12.22 14.22 8.30
N LEU A 191 11.99 13.74 7.09
CA LEU A 191 10.64 13.45 6.63
C LEU A 191 10.09 12.23 7.37
N GLY A 192 8.83 12.30 7.77
CA GLY A 192 8.04 11.21 8.29
C GLY A 192 6.86 10.91 7.37
N LEU A 193 6.62 9.66 7.06
CA LEU A 193 5.49 9.18 6.29
C LEU A 193 4.55 8.42 7.22
N ARG A 194 3.32 8.91 7.41
CA ARG A 194 2.31 8.25 8.25
C ARG A 194 1.88 6.94 7.62
N LEU A 195 1.81 5.89 8.43
CA LEU A 195 1.44 4.55 8.00
C LEU A 195 0.11 4.14 8.65
N MET A 196 -0.91 3.89 7.82
CA MET A 196 -2.18 3.32 8.25
C MET A 196 -2.10 1.81 8.07
N GLY A 197 -2.11 1.06 9.16
CA GLY A 197 -2.10 -0.40 9.13
C GLY A 197 -3.46 -0.96 8.73
N VAL A 198 -3.46 -1.95 7.83
CA VAL A 198 -4.67 -2.58 7.29
C VAL A 198 -4.72 -4.11 7.53
N SER A 199 -3.68 -4.67 8.15
CA SER A 199 -3.64 -6.05 8.64
C SER A 199 -4.29 -6.13 10.02
N ARG A 200 -5.61 -6.41 10.03
CA ARG A 200 -6.44 -6.40 11.25
C ARG A 200 -5.87 -7.33 12.33
N GLY A 201 -5.76 -6.79 13.55
CA GLY A 201 -5.18 -7.49 14.71
C GLY A 201 -3.65 -7.44 14.77
N PHE A 202 -2.96 -7.12 13.67
CA PHE A 202 -1.50 -7.14 13.60
C PHE A 202 -0.87 -5.75 13.52
N ASN A 203 -1.49 -4.80 12.79
CA ASN A 203 -0.98 -3.43 12.65
C ASN A 203 -2.08 -2.35 12.56
N ASP A 204 -3.33 -2.69 12.66
CA ASP A 204 -4.48 -1.78 12.54
C ASP A 204 -4.47 -0.62 13.55
N ARG A 205 -3.67 -0.71 14.62
CA ARG A 205 -3.44 0.38 15.57
C ARG A 205 -2.23 1.27 15.23
N ALA A 206 -1.56 1.01 14.10
CA ALA A 206 -0.30 1.69 13.75
C ALA A 206 -0.44 3.21 13.67
N LEU A 207 -1.50 3.72 13.03
CA LEU A 207 -1.73 5.16 12.93
C LEU A 207 -1.91 5.81 14.30
N ALA A 208 -2.72 5.21 15.18
CA ALA A 208 -2.95 5.68 16.55
C ALA A 208 -1.67 5.60 17.43
N ARG A 209 -0.80 4.63 17.15
CA ARG A 209 0.50 4.46 17.81
C ARG A 209 1.59 5.41 17.29
N GLY A 210 1.30 6.19 16.24
CA GLY A 210 2.27 7.06 15.59
C GLY A 210 3.35 6.31 14.82
N VAL A 211 3.05 5.12 14.28
CA VAL A 211 4.00 4.38 13.43
C VAL A 211 4.17 5.11 12.10
N VAL A 212 5.41 5.40 11.75
CA VAL A 212 5.77 6.14 10.54
C VAL A 212 7.02 5.55 9.89
N ALA A 213 7.15 5.65 8.57
CA ALA A 213 8.45 5.49 7.94
C ALA A 213 9.19 6.82 8.01
N HIS A 214 10.50 6.81 8.35
CA HIS A 214 11.27 8.05 8.48
C HIS A 214 12.77 7.83 8.24
N GLY A 215 13.50 8.90 7.98
CA GLY A 215 14.96 8.88 8.00
C GLY A 215 15.49 8.95 9.42
N ALA A 216 16.64 8.30 9.68
CA ALA A 216 17.26 8.35 10.98
C ALA A 216 18.79 8.25 10.90
N PRO A 217 19.56 9.08 11.67
CA PRO A 217 21.02 9.10 11.63
C PRO A 217 21.66 7.82 12.18
N TYR A 218 20.91 6.96 12.87
CA TYR A 218 21.36 5.65 13.33
C TYR A 218 21.19 4.55 12.27
N VAL A 219 20.75 4.88 11.06
CA VAL A 219 20.70 3.98 9.91
C VAL A 219 21.75 4.40 8.89
N THR A 220 22.63 3.47 8.56
CA THR A 220 23.71 3.65 7.60
C THR A 220 23.64 2.58 6.51
N SER A 221 24.44 2.66 5.48
CA SER A 221 24.48 1.67 4.38
C SER A 221 24.90 0.26 4.82
N THR A 222 25.49 0.11 6.00
CA THR A 222 26.02 -1.17 6.53
C THR A 222 25.28 -1.70 7.75
N LYS A 223 24.57 -0.83 8.48
CA LYS A 223 23.89 -1.20 9.72
C LYS A 223 22.73 -0.27 10.02
N ALA A 224 21.63 -0.84 10.48
CA ALA A 224 20.53 -0.10 11.06
C ALA A 224 20.57 -0.21 12.59
N GLY A 225 20.39 0.92 13.28
CA GLY A 225 20.11 0.94 14.72
C GLY A 225 18.70 0.44 15.03
N ARG A 226 18.10 0.97 16.10
CA ARG A 226 16.73 0.61 16.52
C ARG A 226 15.88 1.84 16.69
N SER A 227 14.62 1.75 16.24
CA SER A 227 13.56 2.75 16.40
C SER A 227 12.68 2.42 17.63
N GLU A 228 11.58 3.13 17.78
CA GLU A 228 10.51 2.82 18.73
C GLU A 228 9.33 2.08 18.09
N GLY A 229 9.58 1.31 17.02
CA GLY A 229 8.59 0.53 16.28
C GLY A 229 8.54 0.87 14.79
N CYS A 230 9.02 2.03 14.40
CA CYS A 230 8.98 2.57 13.04
C CYS A 230 9.98 1.87 12.09
N PRO A 231 9.63 1.62 10.82
CA PRO A 231 10.61 1.29 9.79
C PRO A 231 11.42 2.56 9.45
N ALA A 232 12.66 2.64 9.96
CA ALA A 232 13.53 3.77 9.66
C ALA A 232 14.62 3.41 8.65
N MET A 233 14.94 4.35 7.77
CA MET A 233 15.95 4.22 6.71
C MET A 233 17.00 5.32 6.81
N GLU A 234 18.00 5.33 5.92
CA GLU A 234 18.98 6.40 5.83
C GLU A 234 18.28 7.75 5.55
N PRO A 235 18.73 8.87 6.15
CA PRO A 235 18.07 10.18 5.99
C PRO A 235 17.89 10.60 4.53
N GLU A 236 18.93 10.55 3.72
CA GLU A 236 18.90 10.93 2.30
C GLU A 236 17.97 10.03 1.48
N ARG A 237 17.86 8.76 1.87
CA ARG A 237 16.94 7.82 1.24
C ARG A 237 15.48 8.16 1.57
N ALA A 238 15.21 8.53 2.81
CA ALA A 238 13.88 8.96 3.24
C ALA A 238 13.42 10.21 2.46
N GLU A 239 14.28 11.20 2.30
CA GLU A 239 13.99 12.41 1.51
C GLU A 239 13.63 12.09 0.06
N ARG A 240 14.25 11.06 -0.53
CA ARG A 240 14.04 10.65 -1.92
C ARG A 240 12.83 9.76 -2.13
N LEU A 241 12.57 8.84 -1.20
CA LEU A 241 11.56 7.79 -1.37
C LEU A 241 10.21 8.11 -0.73
N LEU A 242 10.18 8.72 0.46
CA LEU A 242 8.94 8.91 1.18
C LEU A 242 7.93 9.80 0.42
N PRO A 243 8.34 10.89 -0.28
CA PRO A 243 7.42 11.66 -1.11
C PRO A 243 6.82 10.86 -2.27
N LYS A 244 7.56 9.89 -2.82
CA LYS A 244 7.05 9.04 -3.90
C LYS A 244 6.00 8.05 -3.42
N LEU A 245 6.16 7.54 -2.19
CA LEU A 245 5.25 6.59 -1.55
C LEU A 245 4.00 7.26 -0.98
N ALA A 246 4.11 8.54 -0.58
CA ALA A 246 3.02 9.27 0.06
C ALA A 246 1.72 9.26 -0.77
N ASP A 247 0.60 9.32 -0.06
CA ASP A 247 -0.74 9.43 -0.62
C ASP A 247 -1.12 8.26 -1.54
N GLY A 248 -0.93 7.04 -1.06
CA GLY A 248 -1.48 5.82 -1.67
C GLY A 248 -0.47 4.80 -2.19
N GLY A 249 0.82 4.91 -1.84
CA GLY A 249 1.73 3.77 -1.92
C GLY A 249 1.47 2.76 -0.81
N LEU A 250 1.90 1.51 -0.98
CA LEU A 250 1.78 0.48 0.03
C LEU A 250 3.12 0.17 0.71
N VAL A 251 3.06 -0.29 1.94
CA VAL A 251 4.23 -0.75 2.71
C VAL A 251 3.92 -2.13 3.27
N PHE A 252 4.84 -3.07 3.11
CA PHE A 252 4.70 -4.42 3.65
C PHE A 252 5.89 -4.78 4.53
N LEU A 253 5.63 -5.01 5.81
CA LEU A 253 6.62 -5.38 6.79
C LEU A 253 6.49 -6.88 7.10
N PHE A 254 7.47 -7.65 6.61
CA PHE A 254 7.52 -9.11 6.71
C PHE A 254 8.43 -9.58 7.84
N ALA A 255 8.07 -10.68 8.45
CA ALA A 255 8.94 -11.55 9.24
C ALA A 255 8.43 -13.00 9.18
N PRO A 256 9.27 -14.04 9.40
CA PRO A 256 8.85 -15.44 9.39
C PRO A 256 8.11 -15.83 10.68
N ASP A 257 7.04 -15.10 11.01
CA ASP A 257 6.15 -15.36 12.16
C ASP A 257 4.94 -16.15 11.70
N GLN A 258 4.92 -17.45 12.01
CA GLN A 258 3.85 -18.36 11.58
C GLN A 258 2.48 -17.99 12.17
N GLY A 259 2.45 -17.44 13.38
CA GLY A 259 1.23 -17.00 14.02
C GLY A 259 0.59 -15.81 13.29
N TRP A 260 1.38 -14.97 12.66
CA TRP A 260 0.91 -13.88 11.80
C TRP A 260 0.58 -14.38 10.39
N LEU A 261 1.52 -15.09 9.72
CA LEU A 261 1.37 -15.54 8.34
C LEU A 261 0.09 -16.35 8.09
N SER A 262 -0.30 -17.18 9.05
CA SER A 262 -1.50 -18.02 8.96
C SER A 262 -2.83 -17.30 9.22
N ARG A 263 -2.79 -16.03 9.65
CA ARG A 263 -3.99 -15.29 10.07
C ARG A 263 -4.13 -13.90 9.48
N ASP A 264 -3.09 -13.37 8.83
CA ASP A 264 -3.18 -12.06 8.19
C ASP A 264 -4.18 -12.14 7.01
N PRO A 265 -5.22 -11.30 6.99
CA PRO A 265 -6.29 -11.41 6.01
C PRO A 265 -5.83 -11.20 4.56
N TRP A 266 -4.81 -10.36 4.35
CA TRP A 266 -4.29 -10.07 3.01
C TRP A 266 -3.35 -11.16 2.47
N ILE A 267 -2.71 -11.92 3.38
CA ILE A 267 -1.89 -13.08 3.01
C ILE A 267 -2.78 -14.30 2.76
N THR A 268 -3.76 -14.55 3.65
CA THR A 268 -4.61 -15.74 3.57
C THR A 268 -5.74 -15.62 2.53
N GLY A 269 -6.07 -14.41 2.12
CA GLY A 269 -7.23 -14.13 1.26
C GLY A 269 -8.55 -14.04 2.01
N ALA A 270 -8.53 -13.96 3.34
CA ALA A 270 -9.73 -13.81 4.18
C ALA A 270 -10.23 -12.35 4.28
N ALA A 271 -9.68 -11.44 3.50
CA ALA A 271 -10.03 -10.02 3.50
C ALA A 271 -11.15 -9.66 2.49
N SER A 272 -11.91 -10.63 2.01
CA SER A 272 -13.07 -10.44 1.13
C SER A 272 -14.34 -10.11 1.88
#